data_ac21045ff38c23e83e2c97443e448a2e
#
_entry.id   ac21045ff38c23e83e2c97443e448a2e
#
_cell.length_a   1.000
_cell.length_b   1.000
_cell.length_c   1.000
_cell.angle_alpha   90.00
_cell.angle_beta   90.00
_cell.angle_gamma   90.00
#
_symmetry.space_group_name_H-M   'P 1'
#
loop_
_entity.id
_entity.type
_entity.pdbx_description
1 polymer ?
#
loop_
_entity_poly.entity_id
_entity_poly.type
_entity_poly.pdbx_seq_one_letter_code
_entity_poly.pdbx_strand_id
1 'polypeptide(L)'
;MPKRTDISKILILGSGPIVIGQSAEFDYSGTQACKALKSEGFEVVLANSNPATIMTDPESADRTYIEPLTREYLEEIIRVERELAPSAGFAILPTVGGQTALNLAIELADGGVLEKYNVTLIGAQISAIKKAEDRLVFKDAMQRIGLDVPKSALVNNLKDGIEFAGKIGFPVIIRPSFTLGGTGGGIAYNREELMLSLIHI
;
A
#
# COMPACT_ATOMS: atom_id res chain seq x y z
N MET A 1 21.71 8.78 7.40
CA MET A 1 21.17 10.13 7.15
C MET A 1 20.92 10.77 8.49
N PRO A 2 21.09 12.08 8.66
CA PRO A 2 20.78 12.73 9.93
C PRO A 2 19.27 12.64 10.24
N LYS A 3 18.92 12.61 11.54
CA LYS A 3 17.55 12.63 12.01
C LYS A 3 16.82 13.87 11.49
N ARG A 4 15.60 13.73 11.05
CA ARG A 4 14.73 14.86 10.67
C ARG A 4 14.30 15.61 11.91
N THR A 5 14.60 16.89 11.96
CA THR A 5 14.26 17.77 13.09
C THR A 5 12.93 18.51 12.89
N ASP A 6 12.39 18.47 11.70
CA ASP A 6 11.11 19.07 11.33
C ASP A 6 9.90 18.15 11.63
N ILE A 7 10.14 16.91 12.02
CA ILE A 7 9.12 15.94 12.44
C ILE A 7 9.32 15.64 13.93
N SER A 8 8.22 15.61 14.67
CA SER A 8 8.20 15.23 16.08
C SER A 8 7.20 14.12 16.39
N LYS A 9 6.18 13.95 15.54
CA LYS A 9 5.10 12.96 15.69
C LYS A 9 4.95 12.15 14.42
N ILE A 10 4.79 10.81 14.55
CA ILE A 10 4.65 9.91 13.42
C ILE A 10 3.46 8.97 13.66
N LEU A 11 2.49 9.00 12.75
CA LEU A 11 1.41 8.02 12.67
C LEU A 11 1.84 6.85 11.80
N ILE A 12 1.88 5.66 12.39
CA ILE A 12 2.14 4.41 11.69
C ILE A 12 0.80 3.79 11.30
N LEU A 13 0.66 3.41 10.03
CA LEU A 13 -0.51 2.67 9.56
C LEU A 13 -0.21 1.17 9.59
N GLY A 14 -1.02 0.41 10.34
CA GLY A 14 -0.95 -1.04 10.39
C GLY A 14 -1.61 -1.70 9.18
N SER A 15 -1.49 -3.02 9.12
CA SER A 15 -2.01 -3.83 8.01
C SER A 15 -3.47 -4.29 8.20
N GLY A 16 -4.04 -4.06 9.38
CA GLY A 16 -5.32 -4.66 9.74
C GLY A 16 -5.19 -6.16 10.09
N PRO A 17 -6.27 -6.93 9.97
CA PRO A 17 -6.24 -8.37 10.16
C PRO A 17 -5.33 -9.05 9.14
N ILE A 18 -4.59 -10.08 9.58
CA ILE A 18 -3.79 -10.90 8.68
C ILE A 18 -4.74 -11.72 7.81
N VAL A 19 -4.64 -11.56 6.50
CA VAL A 19 -5.41 -12.33 5.52
C VAL A 19 -4.48 -13.20 4.67
N ILE A 20 -5.04 -14.19 3.99
CA ILE A 20 -4.29 -15.03 3.05
C ILE A 20 -3.64 -14.13 1.98
N GLY A 21 -2.33 -14.28 1.78
CA GLY A 21 -1.54 -13.45 0.86
C GLY A 21 -0.91 -12.21 1.48
N GLN A 22 -1.24 -11.88 2.74
CA GLN A 22 -0.48 -10.96 3.58
C GLN A 22 0.30 -11.74 4.63
N SER A 23 1.56 -11.39 4.81
CA SER A 23 2.43 -12.06 5.77
C SER A 23 2.28 -11.47 7.17
N ALA A 24 2.45 -12.32 8.20
CA ALA A 24 2.58 -11.88 9.59
C ALA A 24 3.79 -10.95 9.82
N GLU A 25 4.69 -10.86 8.84
CA GLU A 25 5.84 -9.96 8.88
C GLU A 25 5.46 -8.48 8.98
N PHE A 26 4.26 -8.07 8.52
CA PHE A 26 3.81 -6.69 8.68
C PHE A 26 3.60 -6.30 10.13
N ASP A 27 3.09 -7.20 10.98
CA ASP A 27 2.97 -6.97 12.42
C ASP A 27 4.34 -6.78 13.06
N TYR A 28 5.29 -7.62 12.69
CA TYR A 28 6.67 -7.51 13.16
C TYR A 28 7.33 -6.22 12.66
N SER A 29 7.20 -5.91 11.38
CA SER A 29 7.77 -4.69 10.79
C SER A 29 7.21 -3.43 11.43
N GLY A 30 5.89 -3.38 11.66
CA GLY A 30 5.24 -2.27 12.36
C GLY A 30 5.70 -2.13 13.80
N THR A 31 5.80 -3.24 14.53
CA THR A 31 6.32 -3.22 15.91
C THR A 31 7.76 -2.73 15.96
N GLN A 32 8.62 -3.18 15.03
CA GLN A 32 10.01 -2.72 14.98
C GLN A 32 10.10 -1.23 14.59
N ALA A 33 9.22 -0.75 13.70
CA ALA A 33 9.14 0.65 13.36
C ALA A 33 8.74 1.51 14.58
N CYS A 34 7.74 1.07 15.36
CA CYS A 34 7.36 1.75 16.62
C CYS A 34 8.56 1.85 17.55
N LYS A 35 9.25 0.75 17.82
CA LYS A 35 10.42 0.72 18.71
C LYS A 35 11.56 1.61 18.22
N ALA A 36 11.89 1.53 16.94
CA ALA A 36 12.95 2.34 16.35
C ALA A 36 12.66 3.83 16.43
N LEU A 37 11.44 4.23 16.07
CA LEU A 37 11.03 5.65 16.10
C LEU A 37 10.95 6.20 17.53
N LYS A 38 10.45 5.43 18.50
CA LYS A 38 10.49 5.80 19.92
C LYS A 38 11.92 5.94 20.42
N SER A 39 12.84 5.05 20.07
CA SER A 39 14.26 5.15 20.47
C SER A 39 14.95 6.38 19.88
N GLU A 40 14.50 6.86 18.72
CA GLU A 40 14.94 8.11 18.11
C GLU A 40 14.24 9.35 18.72
N GLY A 41 13.32 9.18 19.68
CA GLY A 41 12.64 10.25 20.38
C GLY A 41 11.51 10.91 19.58
N PHE A 42 10.87 10.20 18.66
CA PHE A 42 9.62 10.60 18.06
C PHE A 42 8.43 10.18 18.94
N GLU A 43 7.38 10.98 18.96
CA GLU A 43 6.08 10.57 19.46
C GLU A 43 5.42 9.65 18.41
N VAL A 44 5.13 8.41 18.79
CA VAL A 44 4.61 7.39 17.89
C VAL A 44 3.14 7.15 18.16
N VAL A 45 2.34 7.36 17.14
CA VAL A 45 0.91 7.03 17.10
C VAL A 45 0.71 5.85 16.16
N LEU A 46 -0.12 4.89 16.54
CA LEU A 46 -0.43 3.72 15.76
C LEU A 46 -1.92 3.66 15.44
N ALA A 47 -2.28 3.41 14.19
CA ALA A 47 -3.63 3.03 13.79
C ALA A 47 -3.61 1.61 13.21
N ASN A 48 -4.39 0.70 13.81
CA ASN A 48 -4.54 -0.67 13.32
C ASN A 48 -5.91 -1.22 13.74
N SER A 49 -6.59 -1.93 12.85
CA SER A 49 -7.91 -2.48 13.15
C SER A 49 -7.87 -3.85 13.86
N ASN A 50 -6.70 -4.47 13.99
CA ASN A 50 -6.55 -5.75 14.66
C ASN A 50 -6.10 -5.56 16.11
N PRO A 51 -6.95 -5.87 17.12
CA PRO A 51 -6.57 -5.74 18.51
C PRO A 51 -5.67 -6.86 19.02
N ALA A 52 -5.51 -7.94 18.26
CA ALA A 52 -4.84 -9.17 18.69
C ALA A 52 -3.47 -9.35 18.02
N THR A 53 -2.70 -8.28 17.89
CA THR A 53 -1.34 -8.32 17.34
C THR A 53 -0.33 -7.76 18.33
N ILE A 54 0.94 -8.15 18.18
CA ILE A 54 2.04 -7.55 18.95
C ILE A 54 2.21 -6.05 18.68
N MET A 55 1.76 -5.58 17.51
CA MET A 55 1.84 -4.19 17.12
C MET A 55 0.93 -3.30 17.97
N THR A 56 -0.25 -3.79 18.34
CA THR A 56 -1.23 -3.07 19.16
C THR A 56 -1.05 -3.26 20.67
N ASP A 57 0.02 -3.92 21.08
CA ASP A 57 0.40 -4.00 22.49
C ASP A 57 0.56 -2.57 23.06
N PRO A 58 0.01 -2.26 24.25
CA PRO A 58 0.05 -0.93 24.85
C PRO A 58 1.44 -0.30 24.96
N GLU A 59 2.50 -1.10 25.02
CA GLU A 59 3.87 -0.61 25.11
C GLU A 59 4.48 -0.24 23.73
N SER A 60 3.84 -0.64 22.64
CA SER A 60 4.38 -0.50 21.27
C SER A 60 4.43 0.96 20.82
N ALA A 61 3.36 1.71 21.03
CA ALA A 61 3.25 3.12 20.65
C ALA A 61 2.92 4.01 21.84
N ASP A 62 3.04 5.33 21.70
CA ASP A 62 2.63 6.28 22.74
C ASP A 62 1.10 6.42 22.79
N ARG A 63 0.43 6.25 21.63
CA ARG A 63 -1.02 6.11 21.50
C ARG A 63 -1.36 5.09 20.40
N THR A 64 -2.37 4.25 20.68
CA THR A 64 -2.84 3.24 19.74
C THR A 64 -4.34 3.42 19.52
N TYR A 65 -4.72 3.57 18.24
CA TYR A 65 -6.10 3.60 17.78
C TYR A 65 -6.45 2.24 17.19
N ILE A 66 -7.38 1.52 17.83
CA ILE A 66 -7.90 0.25 17.34
C ILE A 66 -9.23 0.56 16.64
N GLU A 67 -9.12 1.01 15.40
CA GLU A 67 -10.24 1.52 14.61
C GLU A 67 -10.23 0.94 13.19
N PRO A 68 -11.34 0.94 12.48
CA PRO A 68 -11.37 0.56 11.07
C PRO A 68 -10.34 1.35 10.26
N LEU A 69 -9.57 0.65 9.44
CA LEU A 69 -8.60 1.26 8.55
C LEU A 69 -9.31 1.76 7.28
N THR A 70 -10.04 2.86 7.43
CA THR A 70 -10.68 3.60 6.34
C THR A 70 -10.24 5.06 6.34
N ARG A 71 -10.45 5.73 5.22
CA ARG A 71 -10.09 7.15 5.07
C ARG A 71 -10.75 8.01 6.15
N GLU A 72 -12.05 7.78 6.42
CA GLU A 72 -12.83 8.57 7.35
C GLU A 72 -12.30 8.48 8.77
N TYR A 73 -12.02 7.25 9.24
CA TYR A 73 -11.45 7.03 10.57
C TYR A 73 -10.03 7.59 10.68
N LEU A 74 -9.21 7.42 9.64
CA LEU A 74 -7.86 7.97 9.64
C LEU A 74 -7.86 9.51 9.61
N GLU A 75 -8.76 10.14 8.86
CA GLU A 75 -8.91 11.59 8.87
C GLU A 75 -9.29 12.09 10.26
N GLU A 76 -10.18 11.38 10.97
CA GLU A 76 -10.55 11.74 12.33
C GLU A 76 -9.40 11.55 13.32
N ILE A 77 -8.63 10.46 13.22
CA ILE A 77 -7.42 10.27 14.03
C ILE A 77 -6.41 11.40 13.78
N ILE A 78 -6.18 11.76 12.53
CA ILE A 78 -5.27 12.85 12.16
C ILE A 78 -5.77 14.18 12.73
N ARG A 79 -7.08 14.44 12.69
CA ARG A 79 -7.69 15.64 13.27
C ARG A 79 -7.44 15.71 14.77
N VAL A 80 -7.74 14.63 15.49
CA VAL A 80 -7.54 14.55 16.95
C VAL A 80 -6.07 14.73 17.31
N GLU A 81 -5.17 14.05 16.63
CA GLU A 81 -3.73 14.15 16.87
C GLU A 81 -3.17 15.54 16.54
N ARG A 82 -3.74 16.21 15.56
CA ARG A 82 -3.39 17.60 15.23
C ARG A 82 -3.89 18.58 16.29
N GLU A 83 -5.08 18.36 16.85
CA GLU A 83 -5.61 19.18 17.95
C GLU A 83 -4.80 19.02 19.24
N LEU A 84 -4.35 17.80 19.55
CA LEU A 84 -3.49 17.54 20.71
C LEU A 84 -2.11 18.19 20.60
N ALA A 85 -1.59 18.35 19.40
CA ALA A 85 -0.28 18.96 19.16
C ALA A 85 -0.28 19.83 17.88
N PRO A 86 -0.88 21.03 17.92
CA PRO A 86 -1.09 21.87 16.73
C PRO A 86 0.18 22.27 15.99
N SER A 87 1.29 22.47 16.71
CA SER A 87 2.58 22.90 16.15
C SER A 87 3.55 21.75 15.86
N ALA A 88 3.18 20.51 16.18
CA ALA A 88 4.05 19.36 15.95
C ALA A 88 4.30 19.13 14.44
N GLY A 89 5.52 18.86 14.06
CA GLY A 89 5.82 18.28 12.77
C GLY A 89 5.23 16.88 12.69
N PHE A 90 4.15 16.69 11.92
CA PHE A 90 3.39 15.46 11.89
C PHE A 90 3.58 14.72 10.58
N ALA A 91 3.92 13.44 10.66
CA ALA A 91 4.14 12.59 9.51
C ALA A 91 3.34 11.27 9.59
N ILE A 92 3.10 10.65 8.44
CA ILE A 92 2.51 9.32 8.31
C ILE A 92 3.53 8.37 7.69
N LEU A 93 3.67 7.17 8.28
CA LEU A 93 4.47 6.06 7.77
C LEU A 93 3.56 4.91 7.34
N PRO A 94 3.27 4.74 6.03
CA PRO A 94 2.38 3.69 5.53
C PRO A 94 3.13 2.41 5.12
N THR A 95 4.46 2.45 5.00
CA THR A 95 5.23 1.40 4.31
C THR A 95 5.40 0.11 5.12
N VAL A 96 4.94 0.07 6.35
CA VAL A 96 5.00 -1.11 7.23
C VAL A 96 3.65 -1.80 7.44
N GLY A 97 2.60 -1.31 6.78
CA GLY A 97 1.22 -1.84 6.88
C GLY A 97 0.71 -2.55 5.62
N GLY A 98 1.61 -2.93 4.71
CA GLY A 98 1.26 -3.63 3.48
C GLY A 98 0.36 -2.82 2.53
N GLN A 99 -0.34 -3.53 1.65
CA GLN A 99 -1.20 -2.92 0.64
C GLN A 99 -2.31 -2.06 1.23
N THR A 100 -2.88 -2.47 2.36
CA THR A 100 -3.91 -1.71 3.07
C THR A 100 -3.43 -0.31 3.40
N ALA A 101 -2.27 -0.19 4.03
CA ALA A 101 -1.71 1.11 4.42
C ALA A 101 -1.28 1.96 3.21
N LEU A 102 -0.74 1.34 2.16
CA LEU A 102 -0.36 2.05 0.94
C LEU A 102 -1.58 2.62 0.20
N ASN A 103 -2.66 1.85 0.07
CA ASN A 103 -3.91 2.31 -0.53
C ASN A 103 -4.51 3.48 0.26
N LEU A 104 -4.55 3.36 1.59
CA LEU A 104 -5.04 4.42 2.46
C LEU A 104 -4.19 5.70 2.37
N ALA A 105 -2.88 5.59 2.23
CA ALA A 105 -2.02 6.75 2.01
C ALA A 105 -2.36 7.48 0.70
N ILE A 106 -2.68 6.73 -0.37
CA ILE A 106 -3.15 7.30 -1.63
C ILE A 106 -4.51 7.98 -1.44
N GLU A 107 -5.46 7.31 -0.79
CA GLU A 107 -6.80 7.86 -0.54
C GLU A 107 -6.76 9.15 0.30
N LEU A 108 -5.92 9.20 1.34
CA LEU A 108 -5.70 10.39 2.17
C LEU A 108 -5.10 11.54 1.35
N ALA A 109 -4.14 11.25 0.48
CA ALA A 109 -3.52 12.25 -0.37
C ALA A 109 -4.49 12.78 -1.44
N ASP A 110 -5.13 11.88 -2.19
CA ASP A 110 -6.07 12.24 -3.25
C ASP A 110 -7.32 12.95 -2.69
N GLY A 111 -7.68 12.64 -1.43
CA GLY A 111 -8.74 13.32 -0.68
C GLY A 111 -8.35 14.66 -0.07
N GLY A 112 -7.09 15.11 -0.24
CA GLY A 112 -6.61 16.38 0.30
C GLY A 112 -6.41 16.40 1.83
N VAL A 113 -6.51 15.25 2.50
CA VAL A 113 -6.40 15.16 3.97
C VAL A 113 -5.01 15.54 4.44
N LEU A 114 -3.97 15.09 3.72
CA LEU A 114 -2.58 15.39 4.08
C LEU A 114 -2.30 16.90 4.05
N GLU A 115 -2.79 17.58 3.03
CA GLU A 115 -2.65 19.04 2.90
C GLU A 115 -3.47 19.78 3.94
N LYS A 116 -4.75 19.38 4.14
CA LYS A 116 -5.67 19.99 5.09
C LYS A 116 -5.10 20.05 6.51
N TYR A 117 -4.44 18.99 6.92
CA TYR A 117 -3.87 18.87 8.28
C TYR A 117 -2.36 19.09 8.32
N ASN A 118 -1.73 19.51 7.23
CA ASN A 118 -0.28 19.70 7.12
C ASN A 118 0.51 18.48 7.61
N VAL A 119 0.20 17.31 7.03
CA VAL A 119 0.82 16.02 7.36
C VAL A 119 1.75 15.60 6.25
N THR A 120 2.98 15.24 6.60
CA THR A 120 4.00 14.79 5.65
C THR A 120 3.98 13.27 5.50
N LEU A 121 3.99 12.76 4.27
CA LEU A 121 4.19 11.34 4.03
C LEU A 121 5.67 11.00 4.06
N ILE A 122 6.06 9.98 4.83
CA ILE A 122 7.43 9.48 4.94
C ILE A 122 7.51 8.01 4.53
N GLY A 123 8.73 7.51 4.29
CA GLY A 123 8.98 6.16 3.79
C GLY A 123 8.88 6.08 2.26
N ALA A 124 7.73 6.38 1.67
CA ALA A 124 7.54 6.46 0.24
C ALA A 124 6.65 7.65 -0.16
N GLN A 125 6.96 8.28 -1.27
CA GLN A 125 6.15 9.35 -1.84
C GLN A 125 4.96 8.78 -2.63
N ILE A 126 3.84 9.47 -2.68
CA ILE A 126 2.62 9.03 -3.41
C ILE A 126 2.94 8.68 -4.88
N SER A 127 3.76 9.49 -5.55
CA SER A 127 4.16 9.23 -6.94
C SER A 127 4.97 7.93 -7.09
N ALA A 128 5.77 7.57 -6.08
CA ALA A 128 6.52 6.32 -6.06
C ALA A 128 5.60 5.13 -5.77
N ILE A 129 4.65 5.26 -4.84
CA ILE A 129 3.65 4.24 -4.53
C ILE A 129 2.81 3.96 -5.78
N LYS A 130 2.21 4.99 -6.40
CA LYS A 130 1.41 4.85 -7.63
C LYS A 130 2.21 4.19 -8.75
N LYS A 131 3.49 4.57 -8.92
CA LYS A 131 4.36 3.97 -9.93
C LYS A 131 4.66 2.48 -9.67
N ALA A 132 4.84 2.09 -8.42
CA ALA A 132 5.11 0.71 -8.06
C ALA A 132 3.87 -0.18 -8.18
N GLU A 133 2.70 0.35 -7.85
CA GLU A 133 1.44 -0.40 -7.84
C GLU A 133 0.79 -0.53 -9.23
N ASP A 134 0.87 0.51 -10.06
CA ASP A 134 0.33 0.49 -11.42
C ASP A 134 1.28 -0.20 -12.39
N ARG A 135 0.87 -1.35 -12.91
CA ARG A 135 1.68 -2.18 -13.79
C ARG A 135 2.04 -1.50 -15.12
N LEU A 136 1.18 -0.65 -15.66
CA LEU A 136 1.46 0.08 -16.90
C LEU A 136 2.48 1.19 -16.63
N VAL A 137 2.27 1.97 -15.58
CA VAL A 137 3.18 3.02 -15.16
C VAL A 137 4.56 2.45 -14.80
N PHE A 138 4.58 1.29 -14.11
CA PHE A 138 5.82 0.57 -13.81
C PHE A 138 6.53 0.09 -15.07
N LYS A 139 5.79 -0.54 -16.01
CA LYS A 139 6.33 -0.99 -17.29
C LYS A 139 6.98 0.16 -18.07
N ASP A 140 6.26 1.28 -18.21
CA ASP A 140 6.79 2.47 -18.89
C ASP A 140 8.04 3.02 -18.19
N ALA A 141 8.05 3.02 -16.86
CA ALA A 141 9.22 3.45 -16.10
C ALA A 141 10.43 2.56 -16.35
N MET A 142 10.25 1.23 -16.41
CA MET A 142 11.33 0.27 -16.70
C MET A 142 11.87 0.46 -18.12
N GLN A 143 10.99 0.62 -19.09
CA GLN A 143 11.39 0.85 -20.49
C GLN A 143 12.17 2.17 -20.66
N ARG A 144 11.77 3.24 -19.95
CA ARG A 144 12.48 4.54 -20.00
C ARG A 144 13.91 4.47 -19.48
N ILE A 145 14.19 3.55 -18.54
CA ILE A 145 15.55 3.36 -18.02
C ILE A 145 16.33 2.27 -18.77
N GLY A 146 15.76 1.78 -19.89
CA GLY A 146 16.42 0.82 -20.78
C GLY A 146 16.33 -0.64 -20.32
N LEU A 147 15.42 -0.97 -19.41
CA LEU A 147 15.18 -2.35 -19.01
C LEU A 147 14.11 -3.00 -19.87
N ASP A 148 14.38 -4.25 -20.28
CA ASP A 148 13.41 -5.07 -20.97
C ASP A 148 12.32 -5.56 -20.02
N VAL A 149 11.10 -5.60 -20.53
CA VAL A 149 9.93 -6.14 -19.81
C VAL A 149 9.22 -7.18 -20.68
N PRO A 150 8.55 -8.18 -20.08
CA PRO A 150 7.77 -9.14 -20.83
C PRO A 150 6.75 -8.46 -21.73
N LYS A 151 6.53 -9.03 -22.94
CA LYS A 151 5.47 -8.57 -23.84
C LYS A 151 4.14 -8.70 -23.11
N SER A 152 3.48 -7.57 -22.85
CA SER A 152 2.24 -7.52 -22.08
C SER A 152 1.33 -6.41 -22.58
N ALA A 153 0.03 -6.61 -22.45
CA ALA A 153 -0.99 -5.60 -22.72
C ALA A 153 -2.04 -5.61 -21.61
N LEU A 154 -2.60 -4.44 -21.31
CA LEU A 154 -3.84 -4.34 -20.55
C LEU A 154 -5.00 -4.57 -21.55
N VAL A 155 -5.87 -5.49 -21.22
CA VAL A 155 -7.05 -5.82 -22.02
C VAL A 155 -8.30 -5.69 -21.16
N ASN A 156 -9.33 -5.06 -21.71
CA ASN A 156 -10.60 -4.81 -21.02
C ASN A 156 -11.77 -5.59 -21.64
N ASN A 157 -11.47 -6.41 -22.65
CA ASN A 157 -12.47 -7.26 -23.30
C ASN A 157 -11.81 -8.49 -23.90
N LEU A 158 -12.63 -9.51 -24.15
CA LEU A 158 -12.20 -10.80 -24.68
C LEU A 158 -11.53 -10.70 -26.08
N LYS A 159 -12.05 -9.83 -26.94
CA LYS A 159 -11.55 -9.67 -28.31
C LYS A 159 -10.09 -9.20 -28.32
N ASP A 160 -9.79 -8.16 -27.57
CA ASP A 160 -8.44 -7.59 -27.48
C ASP A 160 -7.46 -8.59 -26.86
N GLY A 161 -7.93 -9.36 -25.85
CA GLY A 161 -7.13 -10.42 -25.22
C GLY A 161 -6.74 -11.52 -26.21
N ILE A 162 -7.69 -12.00 -27.02
CA ILE A 162 -7.43 -13.02 -28.05
C ILE A 162 -6.50 -12.47 -29.14
N GLU A 163 -6.73 -11.24 -29.60
CA GLU A 163 -5.90 -10.62 -30.63
C GLU A 163 -4.45 -10.44 -30.13
N PHE A 164 -4.27 -9.97 -28.91
CA PHE A 164 -2.95 -9.82 -28.33
C PHE A 164 -2.24 -11.16 -28.14
N ALA A 165 -2.92 -12.17 -27.60
CA ALA A 165 -2.36 -13.52 -27.43
C ALA A 165 -1.95 -14.13 -28.79
N GLY A 166 -2.74 -13.89 -29.84
CA GLY A 166 -2.38 -14.31 -31.21
C GLY A 166 -1.10 -13.68 -31.75
N LYS A 167 -0.78 -12.45 -31.33
CA LYS A 167 0.46 -11.74 -31.71
C LYS A 167 1.69 -12.24 -30.97
N ILE A 168 1.55 -12.60 -29.69
CA ILE A 168 2.69 -12.99 -28.83
C ILE A 168 2.91 -14.49 -28.76
N GLY A 169 1.89 -15.31 -29.08
CA GLY A 169 1.91 -16.77 -28.98
C GLY A 169 1.52 -17.28 -27.59
N PHE A 170 1.34 -18.59 -27.48
CA PHE A 170 1.05 -19.30 -26.23
C PHE A 170 2.31 -20.00 -25.70
N PRO A 171 2.44 -20.25 -24.38
CA PRO A 171 1.47 -19.93 -23.32
C PRO A 171 1.46 -18.43 -22.94
N VAL A 172 0.32 -17.95 -22.44
CA VAL A 172 0.18 -16.59 -21.92
C VAL A 172 -0.20 -16.61 -20.45
N ILE A 173 0.34 -15.66 -19.68
CA ILE A 173 -0.02 -15.45 -18.26
C ILE A 173 -1.11 -14.39 -18.19
N ILE A 174 -2.20 -14.74 -17.51
CA ILE A 174 -3.32 -13.85 -17.23
C ILE A 174 -3.18 -13.36 -15.80
N ARG A 175 -3.25 -12.05 -15.61
CA ARG A 175 -3.16 -11.44 -14.27
C ARG A 175 -4.17 -10.31 -14.16
N PRO A 176 -5.20 -10.43 -13.30
CA PRO A 176 -6.09 -9.31 -12.98
C PRO A 176 -5.32 -8.13 -12.38
N SER A 177 -5.81 -6.91 -12.59
CA SER A 177 -5.07 -5.71 -12.19
C SER A 177 -4.92 -5.56 -10.68
N PHE A 178 -5.96 -5.89 -9.93
CA PHE A 178 -6.01 -5.66 -8.48
C PHE A 178 -6.37 -6.96 -7.76
N THR A 179 -5.40 -7.85 -7.57
CA THR A 179 -5.62 -9.11 -6.85
C THR A 179 -4.55 -9.31 -5.79
N LEU A 180 -4.98 -9.82 -4.65
CA LEU A 180 -4.12 -10.25 -3.56
C LEU A 180 -3.91 -11.76 -3.64
N GLY A 181 -2.67 -12.24 -3.41
CA GLY A 181 -2.36 -13.66 -3.33
C GLY A 181 -2.52 -14.47 -4.63
N GLY A 182 -2.47 -13.80 -5.79
CA GLY A 182 -2.56 -14.47 -7.10
C GLY A 182 -3.96 -14.95 -7.50
N THR A 183 -5.00 -14.57 -6.75
CA THR A 183 -6.39 -14.92 -7.04
C THR A 183 -6.81 -14.41 -8.43
N GLY A 184 -7.50 -15.27 -9.21
CA GLY A 184 -7.98 -14.94 -10.56
C GLY A 184 -6.89 -14.90 -11.64
N GLY A 185 -5.61 -15.13 -11.29
CA GLY A 185 -4.52 -15.31 -12.25
C GLY A 185 -4.45 -16.73 -12.76
N GLY A 186 -3.87 -16.91 -13.96
CA GLY A 186 -3.70 -18.23 -14.56
C GLY A 186 -2.75 -18.23 -15.74
N ILE A 187 -2.48 -19.43 -16.25
CA ILE A 187 -1.72 -19.63 -17.47
C ILE A 187 -2.66 -20.30 -18.48
N ALA A 188 -2.77 -19.71 -19.67
CA ALA A 188 -3.50 -20.30 -20.78
C ALA A 188 -2.49 -20.83 -21.80
N TYR A 189 -2.59 -22.12 -22.13
CA TYR A 189 -1.71 -22.80 -23.10
C TYR A 189 -2.27 -22.76 -24.51
N ASN A 190 -3.54 -22.40 -24.67
CA ASN A 190 -4.23 -22.32 -25.96
C ASN A 190 -5.36 -21.26 -25.88
N ARG A 191 -6.01 -21.06 -27.04
CA ARG A 191 -7.06 -20.07 -27.21
C ARG A 191 -8.31 -20.39 -26.39
N GLU A 192 -8.68 -21.66 -26.29
CA GLU A 192 -9.87 -22.12 -25.56
C GLU A 192 -9.72 -21.84 -24.06
N GLU A 193 -8.58 -22.18 -23.49
CA GLU A 193 -8.25 -21.88 -22.08
C GLU A 193 -8.22 -20.38 -21.80
N LEU A 194 -7.66 -19.58 -22.72
CA LEU A 194 -7.66 -18.11 -22.60
C LEU A 194 -9.09 -17.58 -22.56
N MET A 195 -9.96 -18.04 -23.46
CA MET A 195 -11.36 -17.62 -23.49
C MET A 195 -12.09 -17.95 -22.21
N LEU A 196 -11.94 -19.18 -21.68
CA LEU A 196 -12.53 -19.58 -20.41
C LEU A 196 -12.05 -18.73 -19.24
N SER A 197 -10.75 -18.45 -19.17
CA SER A 197 -10.18 -17.64 -18.11
C SER A 197 -10.66 -16.18 -18.14
N LEU A 198 -10.75 -15.58 -19.34
CA LEU A 198 -11.17 -14.18 -19.49
C LEU A 198 -12.66 -13.95 -19.25
N ILE A 199 -13.50 -14.98 -19.43
CA ILE A 199 -14.96 -14.89 -19.15
C ILE A 199 -15.21 -14.74 -17.62
N HIS A 200 -14.31 -15.25 -16.79
CA HIS A 200 -14.45 -15.24 -15.33
C HIS A 200 -13.71 -14.07 -14.63
N ILE A 201 -13.06 -13.22 -15.40
CA ILE A 201 -12.38 -12.02 -14.93
C ILE A 201 -13.17 -10.76 -15.32
#